data_a2477594d7d728107a6ad8baf5d11f1b
#
_entry.id   a2477594d7d728107a6ad8baf5d11f1b
#
_cell.length_a   1.000
_cell.length_b   1.000
_cell.length_c   1.000
_cell.angle_alpha   90.00
_cell.angle_beta   90.00
_cell.angle_gamma   90.00
#
_symmetry.space_group_name_H-M   'P 1'
#
loop_
_entity.id
_entity.type
_entity.pdbx_description
1 polymer ?
#
loop_
_entity_poly.entity_id
_entity_poly.type
_entity_poly.pdbx_seq_one_letter_code
_entity_poly.pdbx_strand_id
1 'polypeptide(L)'
;MWAVLHKRKLSSSRIILFGFAGVILVGTMLLMLPFATKTGQGAPFGDALFTATSAVCVTGLIVQDTASYWSAFGQSVILLMIQIGGMGVITVAAAITMASGRKISLMQRSTMQDAISAPQVGGIVRFTGFILKGILLFELLGALVLMTVFIPEFGLKGIWLAVFHSISAFCNAGFDLMGTKSPYSSLTSYADHPVVNITIMLLIVIGGIGFLTWQDIRQNGIHWGRYRMQSKVILATTGILLLIPAIYFFFFEFSAEPMERRILLSLFQSVTPRTAGFNTADLTALSETGQTLTIGLMLIGGSPGSTAGGMKTTTAAVLIACAIAIFRRRENGRFFGRRIADDTVKNALTVFLMYISLFLLGGMIISRVENLPILTCLFETASAIGTVGLTLGITPGLHLISKLILISLMFLGRIGGLTLIFATLSANKNTLSKLPLEKITVG
;
A
#
# COMPACT_ATOMS: atom_id res chain seq x y z
N MET A 1 34.78 38.79 -3.39
CA MET A 1 34.90 37.32 -3.56
C MET A 1 33.72 36.66 -2.81
N TRP A 2 32.53 36.65 -3.42
CA TRP A 2 31.31 36.14 -2.81
C TRP A 2 31.22 34.68 -3.14
N ALA A 3 31.17 33.83 -2.11
CA ALA A 3 31.03 32.40 -2.22
C ALA A 3 29.71 32.07 -2.94
N VAL A 4 29.82 31.51 -4.13
CA VAL A 4 28.72 30.88 -4.85
C VAL A 4 28.31 29.64 -4.05
N LEU A 5 27.32 29.80 -3.17
CA LEU A 5 26.61 28.68 -2.54
C LEU A 5 25.99 27.84 -3.65
N HIS A 6 26.67 26.77 -4.02
CA HIS A 6 26.11 25.72 -4.86
C HIS A 6 24.87 25.18 -4.14
N LYS A 7 23.68 25.68 -4.50
CA LYS A 7 22.41 25.04 -4.13
C LYS A 7 22.45 23.60 -4.66
N ARG A 8 22.85 22.65 -3.83
CA ARG A 8 22.72 21.22 -4.15
C ARG A 8 21.26 20.97 -4.48
N LYS A 9 20.95 20.78 -5.76
CA LYS A 9 19.60 20.41 -6.21
C LYS A 9 19.24 19.09 -5.51
N LEU A 10 18.16 19.10 -4.71
CA LEU A 10 17.65 17.90 -4.09
C LEU A 10 17.27 16.89 -5.18
N SER A 11 17.66 15.63 -5.01
CA SER A 11 17.22 14.56 -5.93
C SER A 11 15.71 14.32 -5.78
N SER A 12 15.05 13.83 -6.84
CA SER A 12 13.62 13.47 -6.80
C SER A 12 13.29 12.57 -5.62
N SER A 13 14.14 11.57 -5.34
CA SER A 13 13.96 10.64 -4.21
C SER A 13 13.96 11.34 -2.85
N ARG A 14 14.82 12.36 -2.65
CA ARG A 14 14.83 13.16 -1.41
C ARG A 14 13.60 14.04 -1.29
N ILE A 15 13.12 14.59 -2.41
CA ILE A 15 11.89 15.40 -2.42
C ILE A 15 10.70 14.53 -2.01
N ILE A 16 10.60 13.30 -2.52
CA ILE A 16 9.56 12.36 -2.16
C ILE A 16 9.64 12.02 -0.66
N LEU A 17 10.81 11.64 -0.16
CA LEU A 17 11.04 11.29 1.24
C LEU A 17 10.65 12.41 2.20
N PHE A 18 11.18 13.63 1.99
CA PHE A 18 10.85 14.79 2.83
C PHE A 18 9.39 15.23 2.69
N GLY A 19 8.79 15.04 1.51
CA GLY A 19 7.38 15.30 1.28
C GLY A 19 6.48 14.42 2.14
N PHE A 20 6.73 13.10 2.16
CA PHE A 20 6.00 12.18 3.03
C PHE A 20 6.21 12.48 4.52
N ALA A 21 7.47 12.70 4.95
CA ALA A 21 7.77 13.05 6.33
C ALA A 21 7.08 14.36 6.75
N GLY A 22 7.07 15.38 5.88
CA GLY A 22 6.38 16.65 6.14
C GLY A 22 4.89 16.50 6.32
N VAL A 23 4.22 15.70 5.47
CA VAL A 23 2.77 15.45 5.59
C VAL A 23 2.46 14.67 6.88
N ILE A 24 3.29 13.68 7.26
CA ILE A 24 3.15 12.95 8.52
C ILE A 24 3.25 13.90 9.71
N LEU A 25 4.27 14.77 9.75
CA LEU A 25 4.45 15.71 10.86
C LEU A 25 3.29 16.72 10.96
N VAL A 26 2.83 17.27 9.84
CA VAL A 26 1.66 18.18 9.84
C VAL A 26 0.40 17.43 10.30
N GLY A 27 0.17 16.21 9.81
CA GLY A 27 -0.94 15.36 10.24
C GLY A 27 -0.88 15.06 11.73
N THR A 28 0.30 14.74 12.26
CA THR A 28 0.52 14.52 13.70
C THR A 28 0.11 15.76 14.51
N MET A 29 0.57 16.95 14.11
CA MET A 29 0.21 18.19 14.80
C MET A 29 -1.29 18.45 14.77
N LEU A 30 -1.96 18.19 13.65
CA LEU A 30 -3.42 18.36 13.54
C LEU A 30 -4.19 17.36 14.42
N LEU A 31 -3.72 16.12 14.55
CA LEU A 31 -4.35 15.11 15.39
C LEU A 31 -4.12 15.33 16.89
N MET A 32 -3.08 16.07 17.27
CA MET A 32 -2.85 16.47 18.67
C MET A 32 -3.75 17.61 19.14
N LEU A 33 -4.48 18.28 18.24
CA LEU A 33 -5.38 19.36 18.62
C LEU A 33 -6.54 18.86 19.48
N PRO A 34 -7.00 19.63 20.47
CA PRO A 34 -8.06 19.19 21.39
C PRO A 34 -9.33 18.72 20.69
N PHE A 35 -9.74 19.40 19.62
CA PHE A 35 -10.96 19.07 18.86
C PHE A 35 -10.78 17.90 17.89
N ALA A 36 -9.59 17.30 17.78
CA ALA A 36 -9.38 16.10 16.97
C ALA A 36 -9.92 14.82 17.61
N THR A 37 -10.03 14.79 18.94
CA THR A 37 -10.57 13.65 19.69
C THR A 37 -11.98 13.93 20.22
N LYS A 38 -12.78 12.87 20.45
CA LYS A 38 -14.11 13.02 21.04
C LYS A 38 -14.07 13.48 22.50
N THR A 39 -12.97 13.20 23.20
CA THR A 39 -12.77 13.63 24.60
C THR A 39 -12.42 15.11 24.74
N GLY A 40 -12.04 15.79 23.63
CA GLY A 40 -11.61 17.19 23.64
C GLY A 40 -10.23 17.43 24.26
N GLN A 41 -9.44 16.39 24.53
CA GLN A 41 -8.10 16.52 25.14
C GLN A 41 -6.94 16.47 24.13
N GLY A 42 -7.25 16.15 22.88
CA GLY A 42 -6.23 15.87 21.86
C GLY A 42 -5.59 14.48 22.06
N ALA A 43 -4.88 14.00 21.03
CA ALA A 43 -4.19 12.73 21.13
C ALA A 43 -2.77 12.89 21.67
N PRO A 44 -2.24 11.94 22.45
CA PRO A 44 -0.84 11.89 22.80
C PRO A 44 0.04 11.83 21.53
N PHE A 45 1.24 12.44 21.59
CA PHE A 45 2.15 12.51 20.43
C PHE A 45 2.42 11.15 19.78
N GLY A 46 2.63 10.09 20.58
CA GLY A 46 2.89 8.74 20.07
C GLY A 46 1.73 8.17 19.26
N ASP A 47 0.49 8.31 19.74
CA ASP A 47 -0.70 7.82 19.06
C ASP A 47 -1.03 8.66 17.82
N ALA A 48 -0.86 10.00 17.92
CA ALA A 48 -1.02 10.90 16.78
C ALA A 48 0.00 10.62 15.67
N LEU A 49 1.29 10.40 16.03
CA LEU A 49 2.35 10.06 15.08
C LEU A 49 2.11 8.70 14.41
N PHE A 50 1.73 7.70 15.19
CA PHE A 50 1.42 6.36 14.66
C PHE A 50 0.25 6.44 13.67
N THR A 51 -0.86 7.08 14.07
CA THR A 51 -2.06 7.23 13.22
C THR A 51 -1.76 8.05 11.97
N ALA A 52 -1.04 9.18 12.09
CA ALA A 52 -0.64 9.99 10.95
C ALA A 52 0.27 9.22 9.98
N THR A 53 1.24 8.44 10.51
CA THR A 53 2.11 7.62 9.67
C THR A 53 1.31 6.53 8.97
N SER A 54 0.43 5.82 9.69
CA SER A 54 -0.42 4.79 9.13
C SER A 54 -1.35 5.34 8.04
N ALA A 55 -1.97 6.50 8.25
CA ALA A 55 -2.84 7.15 7.29
C ALA A 55 -2.10 7.63 6.03
N VAL A 56 -0.97 8.33 6.18
CA VAL A 56 -0.16 8.82 5.03
C VAL A 56 0.54 7.69 4.29
N CYS A 57 0.99 6.65 5.00
CA CYS A 57 1.57 5.46 4.39
C CYS A 57 0.51 4.49 3.86
N VAL A 58 -0.78 4.80 4.10
CA VAL A 58 -1.92 4.00 3.63
C VAL A 58 -1.81 2.57 4.13
N THR A 59 -1.56 2.40 5.43
CA THR A 59 -1.32 1.09 6.04
C THR A 59 -2.56 0.53 6.69
N GLY A 60 -3.25 1.33 7.56
CA GLY A 60 -4.45 0.87 8.28
C GLY A 60 -4.19 0.26 9.66
N LEU A 61 -2.94 0.10 10.10
CA LEU A 61 -2.66 -0.24 11.49
C LEU A 61 -3.07 0.93 12.40
N ILE A 62 -3.78 0.64 13.48
CA ILE A 62 -4.32 1.65 14.39
C ILE A 62 -3.98 1.30 15.86
N VAL A 63 -3.65 2.32 16.63
CA VAL A 63 -3.48 2.22 18.10
C VAL A 63 -4.72 2.66 18.84
N GLN A 64 -5.56 3.49 18.21
CA GLN A 64 -6.85 3.96 18.71
C GLN A 64 -7.91 3.69 17.65
N ASP A 65 -9.07 3.18 18.05
CA ASP A 65 -10.18 2.91 17.13
C ASP A 65 -10.65 4.19 16.43
N THR A 66 -10.74 4.15 15.10
CA THR A 66 -10.99 5.37 14.31
C THR A 66 -12.39 5.92 14.51
N ALA A 67 -13.37 5.07 14.71
CA ALA A 67 -14.76 5.46 14.86
C ALA A 67 -15.07 6.01 16.25
N SER A 68 -14.52 5.40 17.31
CA SER A 68 -14.85 5.71 18.69
C SER A 68 -13.98 6.80 19.31
N TYR A 69 -12.70 6.90 18.93
CA TYR A 69 -11.72 7.83 19.52
C TYR A 69 -11.70 9.20 18.81
N TRP A 70 -11.66 9.23 17.48
CA TRP A 70 -11.52 10.46 16.71
C TRP A 70 -12.86 11.16 16.49
N SER A 71 -12.87 12.49 16.65
CA SER A 71 -14.00 13.35 16.29
C SER A 71 -14.20 13.40 14.76
N ALA A 72 -15.28 14.04 14.30
CA ALA A 72 -15.49 14.28 12.88
C ALA A 72 -14.33 15.06 12.22
N PHE A 73 -13.71 15.99 12.94
CA PHE A 73 -12.52 16.70 12.50
C PHE A 73 -11.32 15.75 12.39
N GLY A 74 -11.05 14.94 13.44
CA GLY A 74 -9.96 13.96 13.42
C GLY A 74 -10.11 12.95 12.28
N GLN A 75 -11.33 12.42 12.08
CA GLN A 75 -11.66 11.52 10.97
C GLN A 75 -11.43 12.20 9.61
N SER A 76 -11.79 13.48 9.46
CA SER A 76 -11.55 14.25 8.22
C SER A 76 -10.05 14.45 7.95
N VAL A 77 -9.26 14.74 8.99
CA VAL A 77 -7.80 14.84 8.89
C VAL A 77 -7.20 13.50 8.46
N ILE A 78 -7.62 12.39 9.06
CA ILE A 78 -7.19 11.04 8.69
C ILE A 78 -7.54 10.75 7.23
N LEU A 79 -8.77 11.05 6.80
CA LEU A 79 -9.22 10.84 5.42
C LEU A 79 -8.39 11.65 4.41
N LEU A 80 -8.09 12.92 4.72
CA LEU A 80 -7.22 13.75 3.89
C LEU A 80 -5.78 13.19 3.80
N MET A 81 -5.24 12.70 4.92
CA MET A 81 -3.93 12.05 4.92
C MET A 81 -3.92 10.78 4.08
N ILE A 82 -4.98 9.95 4.16
CA ILE A 82 -5.17 8.77 3.30
C ILE A 82 -5.19 9.18 1.83
N GLN A 83 -5.94 10.20 1.48
CA GLN A 83 -6.07 10.68 0.10
C GLN A 83 -4.72 11.19 -0.44
N ILE A 84 -4.00 12.00 0.35
CA ILE A 84 -2.65 12.51 -0.01
C ILE A 84 -1.66 11.34 -0.14
N GLY A 85 -1.69 10.43 0.80
CA GLY A 85 -0.84 9.25 0.81
C GLY A 85 -1.11 8.32 -0.37
N GLY A 86 -2.38 7.97 -0.63
CA GLY A 86 -2.83 7.06 -1.69
C GLY A 86 -2.48 7.58 -3.08
N MET A 87 -2.76 8.85 -3.36
CA MET A 87 -2.37 9.49 -4.62
C MET A 87 -0.85 9.71 -4.74
N GLY A 88 -0.14 9.74 -3.62
CA GLY A 88 1.26 10.16 -3.53
C GLY A 88 1.41 11.68 -3.42
N VAL A 89 2.24 12.11 -2.47
CA VAL A 89 2.44 13.54 -2.11
C VAL A 89 2.80 14.41 -3.33
N ILE A 90 3.63 13.88 -4.24
CA ILE A 90 4.05 14.60 -5.45
C ILE A 90 2.91 14.78 -6.44
N THR A 91 2.04 13.77 -6.58
CA THR A 91 0.86 13.84 -7.46
C THR A 91 -0.12 14.90 -6.95
N VAL A 92 -0.33 14.98 -5.63
CA VAL A 92 -1.16 16.00 -5.00
C VAL A 92 -0.58 17.38 -5.20
N ALA A 93 0.73 17.57 -4.97
CA ALA A 93 1.39 18.85 -5.21
C ALA A 93 1.28 19.30 -6.69
N ALA A 94 1.38 18.35 -7.62
CA ALA A 94 1.18 18.61 -9.03
C ALA A 94 -0.29 18.97 -9.35
N ALA A 95 -1.25 18.29 -8.71
CA ALA A 95 -2.68 18.60 -8.85
C ALA A 95 -3.00 20.03 -8.41
N ILE A 96 -2.49 20.44 -7.26
CA ILE A 96 -2.64 21.82 -6.74
C ILE A 96 -1.99 22.83 -7.70
N THR A 97 -0.81 22.53 -8.23
CA THR A 97 -0.11 23.39 -9.20
C THR A 97 -0.91 23.55 -10.49
N MET A 98 -1.50 22.44 -10.99
CA MET A 98 -2.38 22.47 -12.18
C MET A 98 -3.65 23.27 -11.93
N ALA A 99 -4.31 23.06 -10.79
CA ALA A 99 -5.52 23.78 -10.41
C ALA A 99 -5.29 25.29 -10.26
N SER A 100 -4.08 25.69 -9.81
CA SER A 100 -3.66 27.10 -9.71
C SER A 100 -3.26 27.74 -11.05
N GLY A 101 -3.37 27.01 -12.18
CA GLY A 101 -3.01 27.50 -13.52
C GLY A 101 -1.50 27.73 -13.73
N ARG A 102 -0.64 27.32 -12.80
CA ARG A 102 0.81 27.52 -12.88
C ARG A 102 1.46 26.49 -13.81
N LYS A 103 2.51 26.89 -14.53
CA LYS A 103 3.28 25.99 -15.39
C LYS A 103 4.16 25.06 -14.54
N ILE A 104 4.10 23.77 -14.83
CA ILE A 104 4.92 22.74 -14.17
C ILE A 104 6.32 22.73 -14.82
N SER A 105 7.36 22.92 -14.01
CA SER A 105 8.76 22.93 -14.45
C SER A 105 9.23 21.53 -14.88
N LEU A 106 10.33 21.44 -15.65
CA LEU A 106 10.91 20.17 -16.07
C LEU A 106 11.33 19.30 -14.86
N MET A 107 11.90 19.93 -13.82
CA MET A 107 12.27 19.20 -12.59
C MET A 107 11.04 18.60 -11.90
N GLN A 108 9.95 19.35 -11.78
CA GLN A 108 8.70 18.83 -11.22
C GLN A 108 8.14 17.66 -12.06
N ARG A 109 8.21 17.75 -13.40
CA ARG A 109 7.78 16.66 -14.29
C ARG A 109 8.64 15.41 -14.11
N SER A 110 9.96 15.53 -13.94
CA SER A 110 10.84 14.41 -13.64
C SER A 110 10.49 13.77 -12.29
N THR A 111 10.26 14.59 -11.24
CA THR A 111 9.85 14.08 -9.94
C THR A 111 8.47 13.40 -9.99
N MET A 112 7.53 13.92 -10.79
CA MET A 112 6.23 13.27 -11.04
C MET A 112 6.40 11.91 -11.74
N GLN A 113 7.29 11.85 -12.74
CA GLN A 113 7.61 10.60 -13.45
C GLN A 113 8.11 9.53 -12.47
N ASP A 114 9.06 9.90 -11.61
CA ASP A 114 9.64 8.98 -10.62
C ASP A 114 8.56 8.53 -9.61
N ALA A 115 7.72 9.47 -9.12
CA ALA A 115 6.67 9.17 -8.14
C ALA A 115 5.60 8.22 -8.67
N ILE A 116 5.23 8.32 -9.96
CA ILE A 116 4.18 7.49 -10.59
C ILE A 116 4.79 6.27 -11.30
N SER A 117 6.13 6.15 -11.31
CA SER A 117 6.86 5.12 -12.07
C SER A 117 6.52 5.13 -13.56
N ALA A 118 6.33 6.35 -14.14
CA ALA A 118 6.00 6.50 -15.55
C ALA A 118 7.24 6.32 -16.44
N PRO A 119 7.10 5.70 -17.63
CA PRO A 119 8.26 5.41 -18.49
C PRO A 119 8.87 6.66 -19.15
N GLN A 120 8.13 7.74 -19.27
CA GLN A 120 8.56 8.96 -19.97
C GLN A 120 8.05 10.23 -19.27
N VAL A 121 8.85 11.31 -19.34
CA VAL A 121 8.47 12.67 -18.85
C VAL A 121 7.42 13.29 -19.75
N GLY A 122 7.45 12.97 -21.07
CA GLY A 122 6.50 13.48 -22.04
C GLY A 122 5.07 13.06 -21.73
N GLY A 123 4.14 14.04 -21.71
CA GLY A 123 2.72 13.77 -21.42
C GLY A 123 2.35 13.50 -19.96
N ILE A 124 3.32 13.57 -19.01
CA ILE A 124 3.10 13.25 -17.60
C ILE A 124 1.97 14.11 -16.96
N VAL A 125 1.85 15.37 -17.34
CA VAL A 125 0.79 16.27 -16.83
C VAL A 125 -0.60 15.78 -17.26
N ARG A 126 -0.75 15.39 -18.54
CA ARG A 126 -2.01 14.83 -19.05
C ARG A 126 -2.34 13.50 -18.39
N PHE A 127 -1.32 12.68 -18.18
CA PHE A 127 -1.46 11.39 -17.49
C PHE A 127 -1.86 11.57 -16.02
N THR A 128 -1.28 12.52 -15.31
CA THR A 128 -1.68 12.86 -13.93
C THR A 128 -3.13 13.34 -13.87
N GLY A 129 -3.57 14.17 -14.82
CA GLY A 129 -4.97 14.58 -14.94
C GLY A 129 -5.92 13.40 -15.19
N PHE A 130 -5.49 12.41 -15.98
CA PHE A 130 -6.22 11.16 -16.18
C PHE A 130 -6.35 10.35 -14.88
N ILE A 131 -5.24 10.23 -14.12
CA ILE A 131 -5.22 9.54 -12.83
C ILE A 131 -6.20 10.19 -11.85
N LEU A 132 -6.11 11.52 -11.67
CA LEU A 132 -6.96 12.26 -10.73
C LEU A 132 -8.45 12.10 -11.04
N LYS A 133 -8.83 12.22 -12.32
CA LYS A 133 -10.23 12.01 -12.76
C LYS A 133 -10.69 10.58 -12.52
N GLY A 134 -9.81 9.59 -12.75
CA GLY A 134 -10.12 8.19 -12.52
C GLY A 134 -10.32 7.88 -11.04
N ILE A 135 -9.43 8.40 -10.16
CA ILE A 135 -9.55 8.25 -8.71
C ILE A 135 -10.90 8.77 -8.23
N LEU A 136 -11.19 10.06 -8.50
CA LEU A 136 -12.44 10.68 -8.07
C LEU A 136 -13.68 9.96 -8.61
N LEU A 137 -13.62 9.44 -9.85
CA LEU A 137 -14.72 8.68 -10.44
C LEU A 137 -14.97 7.36 -9.68
N PHE A 138 -13.92 6.57 -9.41
CA PHE A 138 -14.09 5.28 -8.74
C PHE A 138 -14.46 5.46 -7.26
N GLU A 139 -13.91 6.46 -6.58
CA GLU A 139 -14.27 6.80 -5.20
C GLU A 139 -15.74 7.24 -5.11
N LEU A 140 -16.19 8.07 -6.05
CA LEU A 140 -17.60 8.50 -6.11
C LEU A 140 -18.54 7.32 -6.38
N LEU A 141 -18.23 6.48 -7.37
CA LEU A 141 -19.05 5.31 -7.68
C LEU A 141 -19.12 4.34 -6.50
N GLY A 142 -17.99 4.06 -5.84
CA GLY A 142 -17.94 3.23 -4.63
C GLY A 142 -18.77 3.83 -3.50
N ALA A 143 -18.66 5.13 -3.25
CA ALA A 143 -19.46 5.82 -2.24
C ALA A 143 -20.95 5.73 -2.54
N LEU A 144 -21.37 5.97 -3.78
CA LEU A 144 -22.78 5.87 -4.19
C LEU A 144 -23.33 4.45 -3.98
N VAL A 145 -22.58 3.41 -4.29
CA VAL A 145 -23.01 2.03 -4.04
C VAL A 145 -23.07 1.74 -2.55
N LEU A 146 -22.07 2.14 -1.73
CA LEU A 146 -22.09 1.94 -0.30
C LEU A 146 -23.20 2.73 0.40
N MET A 147 -23.61 3.90 -0.11
CA MET A 147 -24.74 4.68 0.40
C MET A 147 -26.04 3.90 0.36
N THR A 148 -26.24 3.00 -0.62
CA THR A 148 -27.47 2.18 -0.70
C THR A 148 -27.63 1.24 0.49
N VAL A 149 -26.52 0.91 1.18
CA VAL A 149 -26.51 0.06 2.37
C VAL A 149 -26.45 0.90 3.63
N PHE A 150 -25.56 1.87 3.71
CA PHE A 150 -25.29 2.60 4.95
C PHE A 150 -26.33 3.68 5.27
N ILE A 151 -27.03 4.28 4.30
CA ILE A 151 -28.08 5.28 4.57
C ILE A 151 -29.30 4.63 5.25
N PRO A 152 -29.83 3.49 4.78
CA PRO A 152 -30.90 2.81 5.48
C PRO A 152 -30.60 2.41 6.93
N GLU A 153 -29.33 2.07 7.23
CA GLU A 153 -28.90 1.62 8.55
C GLU A 153 -28.53 2.78 9.51
N PHE A 154 -27.83 3.81 9.00
CA PHE A 154 -27.28 4.90 9.83
C PHE A 154 -27.86 6.28 9.55
N GLY A 155 -28.86 6.37 8.68
CA GLY A 155 -29.45 7.66 8.25
C GLY A 155 -28.42 8.55 7.56
N LEU A 156 -28.44 9.86 7.81
CA LEU A 156 -27.51 10.82 7.18
C LEU A 156 -26.03 10.57 7.49
N LYS A 157 -25.72 9.95 8.62
CA LYS A 157 -24.35 9.52 8.95
C LYS A 157 -23.83 8.47 7.97
N GLY A 158 -24.73 7.68 7.36
CA GLY A 158 -24.39 6.70 6.33
C GLY A 158 -23.69 7.31 5.10
N ILE A 159 -23.94 8.58 4.78
CA ILE A 159 -23.26 9.29 3.70
C ILE A 159 -21.76 9.43 4.02
N TRP A 160 -21.44 9.88 5.25
CA TRP A 160 -20.05 10.03 5.70
C TRP A 160 -19.33 8.68 5.74
N LEU A 161 -20.00 7.65 6.27
CA LEU A 161 -19.46 6.29 6.29
C LEU A 161 -19.16 5.78 4.89
N ALA A 162 -20.07 5.95 3.93
CA ALA A 162 -19.89 5.50 2.55
C ALA A 162 -18.71 6.20 1.86
N VAL A 163 -18.60 7.52 2.00
CA VAL A 163 -17.50 8.31 1.45
C VAL A 163 -16.17 7.89 2.07
N PHE A 164 -16.11 7.77 3.41
CA PHE A 164 -14.90 7.38 4.12
C PHE A 164 -14.40 6.00 3.70
N HIS A 165 -15.30 5.00 3.69
CA HIS A 165 -14.91 3.64 3.31
C HIS A 165 -14.57 3.52 1.83
N SER A 166 -15.24 4.25 0.94
CA SER A 166 -14.90 4.25 -0.49
C SER A 166 -13.49 4.79 -0.74
N ILE A 167 -13.15 5.93 -0.15
CA ILE A 167 -11.80 6.53 -0.26
C ILE A 167 -10.76 5.63 0.40
N SER A 168 -11.03 5.13 1.60
CA SER A 168 -10.12 4.25 2.32
C SER A 168 -9.85 2.96 1.56
N ALA A 169 -10.88 2.33 0.97
CA ALA A 169 -10.75 1.12 0.18
C ALA A 169 -10.01 1.34 -1.14
N PHE A 170 -10.37 2.41 -1.87
CA PHE A 170 -9.70 2.74 -3.13
C PHE A 170 -8.23 3.09 -2.95
N CYS A 171 -7.91 3.83 -1.88
CA CYS A 171 -6.54 4.15 -1.51
C CYS A 171 -5.79 2.97 -0.90
N ASN A 172 -6.44 1.82 -0.64
CA ASN A 172 -5.87 0.66 0.05
C ASN A 172 -5.39 1.02 1.46
N ALA A 173 -6.19 1.76 2.24
CA ALA A 173 -5.76 2.31 3.52
C ALA A 173 -6.22 1.52 4.75
N GLY A 174 -7.30 0.74 4.64
CA GLY A 174 -7.78 -0.13 5.71
C GLY A 174 -8.40 0.56 6.93
N PHE A 175 -8.49 1.88 6.94
CA PHE A 175 -9.20 2.60 7.98
C PHE A 175 -10.70 2.48 7.80
N ASP A 176 -11.42 2.19 8.86
CA ASP A 176 -12.87 2.07 8.90
C ASP A 176 -13.50 2.91 10.02
N LEU A 177 -14.82 3.09 9.95
CA LEU A 177 -15.61 3.80 10.94
C LEU A 177 -16.71 2.89 11.54
N MET A 178 -16.52 1.56 11.51
CA MET A 178 -17.51 0.59 12.02
C MET A 178 -17.35 0.29 13.52
N GLY A 179 -16.26 0.75 14.14
CA GLY A 179 -15.98 0.56 15.57
C GLY A 179 -16.99 1.19 16.54
N THR A 180 -18.06 1.82 16.06
CA THR A 180 -19.14 2.36 16.91
C THR A 180 -19.93 1.28 17.62
N LYS A 181 -20.10 0.09 17.03
CA LYS A 181 -20.80 -1.06 17.63
C LYS A 181 -19.84 -1.91 18.47
N SER A 182 -18.66 -2.18 17.95
CA SER A 182 -17.59 -2.93 18.60
C SER A 182 -16.24 -2.34 18.15
N PRO A 183 -15.44 -1.78 19.08
CA PRO A 183 -14.13 -1.21 18.74
C PRO A 183 -13.25 -2.23 17.99
N TYR A 184 -12.49 -1.77 16.99
CA TYR A 184 -11.60 -2.58 16.16
C TYR A 184 -12.27 -3.68 15.31
N SER A 185 -13.61 -3.62 15.13
CA SER A 185 -14.35 -4.70 14.44
C SER A 185 -14.20 -4.71 12.92
N SER A 186 -13.70 -3.62 12.32
CA SER A 186 -13.65 -3.45 10.85
C SER A 186 -15.00 -3.79 10.19
N LEU A 187 -15.00 -4.55 9.11
CA LEU A 187 -16.21 -4.92 8.35
C LEU A 187 -16.80 -6.29 8.77
N THR A 188 -16.46 -6.83 9.94
CA THR A 188 -16.93 -8.16 10.37
C THR A 188 -18.46 -8.24 10.48
N SER A 189 -19.13 -7.16 10.83
CA SER A 189 -20.60 -7.08 10.86
C SER A 189 -21.25 -7.13 9.46
N TYR A 190 -20.47 -6.96 8.38
CA TYR A 190 -20.91 -7.03 6.99
C TYR A 190 -20.36 -8.26 6.26
N ALA A 191 -19.87 -9.27 6.98
CA ALA A 191 -19.30 -10.49 6.39
C ALA A 191 -20.24 -11.17 5.40
N ASP A 192 -21.55 -11.14 5.68
CA ASP A 192 -22.61 -11.74 4.87
C ASP A 192 -23.21 -10.79 3.84
N HIS A 193 -22.77 -9.53 3.78
CA HIS A 193 -23.40 -8.53 2.92
C HIS A 193 -22.68 -8.41 1.57
N PRO A 194 -23.22 -8.98 0.45
CA PRO A 194 -22.49 -9.08 -0.81
C PRO A 194 -22.16 -7.72 -1.42
N VAL A 195 -23.07 -6.72 -1.33
CA VAL A 195 -22.85 -5.40 -1.91
C VAL A 195 -21.65 -4.71 -1.27
N VAL A 196 -21.52 -4.74 0.08
CA VAL A 196 -20.39 -4.14 0.78
C VAL A 196 -19.10 -4.86 0.42
N ASN A 197 -19.08 -6.20 0.53
CA ASN A 197 -17.90 -7.02 0.24
C ASN A 197 -17.39 -6.81 -1.18
N ILE A 198 -18.27 -6.95 -2.19
CA ILE A 198 -17.87 -6.82 -3.60
C ILE A 198 -17.41 -5.40 -3.91
N THR A 199 -18.09 -4.36 -3.40
CA THR A 199 -17.70 -2.98 -3.64
C THR A 199 -16.32 -2.68 -3.07
N ILE A 200 -16.06 -3.07 -1.83
CA ILE A 200 -14.75 -2.86 -1.18
C ILE A 200 -13.67 -3.64 -1.92
N MET A 201 -13.88 -4.92 -2.23
CA MET A 201 -12.92 -5.73 -3.01
C MET A 201 -12.59 -5.12 -4.37
N LEU A 202 -13.59 -4.64 -5.10
CA LEU A 202 -13.39 -4.01 -6.41
C LEU A 202 -12.57 -2.71 -6.28
N LEU A 203 -12.88 -1.86 -5.30
CA LEU A 203 -12.14 -0.62 -5.05
C LEU A 203 -10.67 -0.92 -4.74
N ILE A 204 -10.40 -1.91 -3.88
CA ILE A 204 -9.05 -2.37 -3.53
C ILE A 204 -8.29 -2.83 -4.77
N VAL A 205 -8.89 -3.71 -5.57
CA VAL A 205 -8.24 -4.27 -6.75
C VAL A 205 -7.98 -3.19 -7.79
N ILE A 206 -8.96 -2.33 -8.08
CA ILE A 206 -8.83 -1.23 -9.06
C ILE A 206 -7.75 -0.25 -8.61
N GLY A 207 -7.72 0.15 -7.34
CA GLY A 207 -6.66 1.01 -6.78
C GLY A 207 -5.28 0.37 -6.88
N GLY A 208 -5.19 -0.96 -6.65
CA GLY A 208 -3.94 -1.73 -6.57
C GLY A 208 -3.31 -2.17 -7.90
N ILE A 209 -4.04 -2.18 -9.04
CA ILE A 209 -3.49 -2.67 -10.33
C ILE A 209 -2.56 -1.70 -11.06
N GLY A 210 -2.51 -0.43 -10.63
CA GLY A 210 -1.61 0.57 -11.20
C GLY A 210 -2.19 1.41 -12.35
N PHE A 211 -1.85 2.70 -12.34
CA PHE A 211 -2.43 3.70 -13.26
C PHE A 211 -2.02 3.50 -14.72
N LEU A 212 -0.83 2.94 -14.99
CA LEU A 212 -0.41 2.56 -16.35
C LEU A 212 -1.25 1.42 -16.91
N THR A 213 -1.66 0.47 -16.05
CA THR A 213 -2.56 -0.62 -16.44
C THR A 213 -3.95 -0.08 -16.77
N TRP A 214 -4.46 0.92 -16.02
CA TRP A 214 -5.71 1.62 -16.37
C TRP A 214 -5.63 2.27 -17.74
N GLN A 215 -4.48 2.90 -18.05
CA GLN A 215 -4.28 3.51 -19.36
C GLN A 215 -4.33 2.47 -20.49
N ASP A 216 -3.70 1.32 -20.29
CA ASP A 216 -3.72 0.22 -21.28
C ASP A 216 -5.14 -0.35 -21.45
N ILE A 217 -5.88 -0.55 -20.35
CA ILE A 217 -7.28 -1.00 -20.39
C ILE A 217 -8.13 0.00 -21.17
N ARG A 218 -7.99 1.31 -20.88
CA ARG A 218 -8.76 2.36 -21.58
C ARG A 218 -8.44 2.47 -23.06
N GLN A 219 -7.15 2.29 -23.43
CA GLN A 219 -6.72 2.47 -24.83
C GLN A 219 -6.97 1.24 -25.69
N ASN A 220 -6.82 0.05 -25.11
CA ASN A 220 -6.81 -1.22 -25.86
C ASN A 220 -8.06 -2.09 -25.58
N GLY A 221 -8.89 -1.73 -24.59
CA GLY A 221 -10.07 -2.50 -24.21
C GLY A 221 -9.74 -3.96 -23.92
N ILE A 222 -10.44 -4.89 -24.56
CA ILE A 222 -10.25 -6.34 -24.39
C ILE A 222 -9.10 -6.93 -25.20
N HIS A 223 -8.40 -6.12 -26.02
CA HIS A 223 -7.34 -6.60 -26.91
C HIS A 223 -6.04 -6.87 -26.15
N TRP A 224 -5.97 -7.98 -25.42
CA TRP A 224 -4.82 -8.41 -24.61
C TRP A 224 -3.49 -8.35 -25.36
N GLY A 225 -3.46 -8.68 -26.65
CA GLY A 225 -2.25 -8.64 -27.50
C GLY A 225 -1.54 -7.29 -27.51
N ARG A 226 -2.31 -6.18 -27.45
CA ARG A 226 -1.81 -4.80 -27.55
C ARG A 226 -1.34 -4.22 -26.21
N TYR A 227 -1.58 -4.89 -25.09
CA TYR A 227 -1.15 -4.42 -23.78
C TYR A 227 0.36 -4.44 -23.66
N ARG A 228 0.92 -3.49 -22.92
CA ARG A 228 2.34 -3.49 -22.53
C ARG A 228 2.65 -4.75 -21.73
N MET A 229 3.90 -5.25 -21.85
CA MET A 229 4.35 -6.41 -21.08
C MET A 229 4.09 -6.24 -19.57
N GLN A 230 4.40 -5.06 -19.03
CA GLN A 230 4.17 -4.75 -17.61
C GLN A 230 2.70 -4.93 -17.19
N SER A 231 1.75 -4.42 -17.97
CA SER A 231 0.32 -4.55 -17.67
C SER A 231 -0.15 -6.02 -17.74
N LYS A 232 0.37 -6.80 -18.70
CA LYS A 232 0.11 -8.24 -18.78
C LYS A 232 0.62 -8.98 -17.55
N VAL A 233 1.85 -8.68 -17.12
CA VAL A 233 2.45 -9.27 -15.91
C VAL A 233 1.63 -8.91 -14.68
N ILE A 234 1.26 -7.63 -14.53
CA ILE A 234 0.45 -7.15 -13.40
C ILE A 234 -0.89 -7.90 -13.33
N LEU A 235 -1.64 -7.94 -14.42
CA LEU A 235 -2.97 -8.57 -14.44
C LEU A 235 -2.88 -10.08 -14.20
N ALA A 236 -1.92 -10.77 -14.83
CA ALA A 236 -1.72 -12.21 -14.63
C ALA A 236 -1.30 -12.53 -13.18
N THR A 237 -0.32 -11.80 -12.63
CA THR A 237 0.15 -12.00 -11.25
C THR A 237 -0.95 -11.65 -10.25
N THR A 238 -1.71 -10.57 -10.49
CA THR A 238 -2.86 -10.22 -9.65
C THR A 238 -3.91 -11.33 -9.65
N GLY A 239 -4.27 -11.85 -10.81
CA GLY A 239 -5.22 -12.96 -10.92
C GLY A 239 -4.76 -14.22 -10.16
N ILE A 240 -3.49 -14.59 -10.27
CA ILE A 240 -2.90 -15.73 -9.55
C ILE A 240 -2.95 -15.50 -8.04
N LEU A 241 -2.54 -14.32 -7.57
CA LEU A 241 -2.50 -13.96 -6.14
C LEU A 241 -3.89 -13.77 -5.52
N LEU A 242 -4.94 -13.62 -6.33
CA LEU A 242 -6.32 -13.60 -5.85
C LEU A 242 -6.94 -15.00 -5.88
N LEU A 243 -6.78 -15.75 -6.97
CA LEU A 243 -7.48 -17.02 -7.16
C LEU A 243 -6.90 -18.15 -6.31
N ILE A 244 -5.56 -18.32 -6.29
CA ILE A 244 -4.94 -19.43 -5.56
C ILE A 244 -5.21 -19.32 -4.05
N PRO A 245 -4.99 -18.19 -3.37
CA PRO A 245 -5.31 -18.07 -1.96
C PRO A 245 -6.82 -18.16 -1.67
N ALA A 246 -7.68 -17.63 -2.54
CA ALA A 246 -9.12 -17.76 -2.36
C ALA A 246 -9.57 -19.23 -2.34
N ILE A 247 -9.00 -20.08 -3.22
CA ILE A 247 -9.23 -21.52 -3.23
C ILE A 247 -8.76 -22.15 -1.91
N TYR A 248 -7.56 -21.78 -1.42
CA TYR A 248 -7.06 -22.27 -0.14
C TYR A 248 -8.00 -21.90 1.01
N PHE A 249 -8.34 -20.62 1.17
CA PHE A 249 -9.23 -20.15 2.23
C PHE A 249 -10.61 -20.81 2.15
N PHE A 250 -11.13 -21.00 0.94
CA PHE A 250 -12.41 -21.67 0.72
C PHE A 250 -12.42 -23.10 1.20
N PHE A 251 -11.41 -23.90 0.92
CA PHE A 251 -11.42 -25.33 1.24
C PHE A 251 -10.92 -25.64 2.65
N PHE A 252 -10.00 -24.83 3.21
CA PHE A 252 -9.32 -25.16 4.45
C PHE A 252 -9.73 -24.27 5.63
N GLU A 253 -9.80 -22.94 5.46
CA GLU A 253 -10.05 -22.04 6.58
C GLU A 253 -11.55 -21.84 6.88
N PHE A 254 -12.34 -21.62 5.83
CA PHE A 254 -13.77 -21.32 5.97
C PHE A 254 -14.66 -22.52 5.61
N SER A 255 -14.16 -23.74 5.72
CA SER A 255 -14.90 -24.95 5.35
C SER A 255 -16.17 -25.18 6.18
N ALA A 256 -16.22 -24.71 7.41
CA ALA A 256 -17.38 -24.85 8.31
C ALA A 256 -18.47 -23.78 8.07
N GLU A 257 -18.19 -22.73 7.29
CA GLU A 257 -19.13 -21.64 7.05
C GLU A 257 -20.17 -22.00 5.98
N PRO A 258 -21.39 -21.42 6.03
CA PRO A 258 -22.39 -21.57 4.97
C PRO A 258 -21.86 -21.13 3.62
N MET A 259 -22.33 -21.75 2.51
CA MET A 259 -21.74 -21.61 1.18
C MET A 259 -21.62 -20.15 0.72
N GLU A 260 -22.64 -19.32 0.92
CA GLU A 260 -22.64 -17.92 0.50
C GLU A 260 -21.58 -17.11 1.27
N ARG A 261 -21.58 -17.22 2.60
CA ARG A 261 -20.61 -16.57 3.48
C ARG A 261 -19.19 -17.05 3.21
N ARG A 262 -19.01 -18.34 3.03
CA ARG A 262 -17.74 -19.00 2.70
C ARG A 262 -17.08 -18.42 1.45
N ILE A 263 -17.87 -18.20 0.37
CA ILE A 263 -17.39 -17.58 -0.87
C ILE A 263 -16.93 -16.14 -0.60
N LEU A 264 -17.74 -15.33 0.08
CA LEU A 264 -17.42 -13.93 0.36
C LEU A 264 -16.17 -13.80 1.24
N LEU A 265 -16.09 -14.57 2.34
CA LEU A 265 -14.93 -14.56 3.23
C LEU A 265 -13.65 -14.98 2.52
N SER A 266 -13.71 -16.05 1.71
CA SER A 266 -12.52 -16.56 1.00
C SER A 266 -12.00 -15.59 -0.04
N LEU A 267 -12.89 -14.95 -0.80
CA LEU A 267 -12.52 -13.92 -1.77
C LEU A 267 -11.98 -12.68 -1.05
N PHE A 268 -12.66 -12.22 0.01
CA PHE A 268 -12.23 -11.05 0.76
C PHE A 268 -10.87 -11.27 1.41
N GLN A 269 -10.64 -12.45 2.04
CA GLN A 269 -9.37 -12.81 2.67
C GLN A 269 -8.22 -12.96 1.67
N SER A 270 -8.48 -13.23 0.39
CA SER A 270 -7.44 -13.21 -0.64
C SER A 270 -7.13 -11.81 -1.17
N VAL A 271 -8.13 -10.89 -1.14
CA VAL A 271 -7.98 -9.51 -1.64
C VAL A 271 -7.31 -8.62 -0.60
N THR A 272 -7.75 -8.68 0.65
CA THR A 272 -7.36 -7.73 1.70
C THR A 272 -5.88 -7.72 2.04
N PRO A 273 -5.12 -8.85 2.06
CA PRO A 273 -3.68 -8.83 2.34
C PRO A 273 -2.86 -8.08 1.28
N ARG A 274 -3.48 -7.76 0.16
CA ARG A 274 -2.85 -6.96 -0.89
C ARG A 274 -2.95 -5.45 -0.61
N THR A 275 -2.44 -5.08 0.57
CA THR A 275 -2.31 -3.71 1.09
C THR A 275 -3.62 -2.99 1.38
N ALA A 276 -4.70 -3.72 1.73
CA ALA A 276 -6.01 -3.09 1.95
C ALA A 276 -6.40 -2.94 3.42
N GLY A 277 -6.17 -3.96 4.25
CA GLY A 277 -6.28 -3.88 5.70
C GLY A 277 -7.69 -4.04 6.29
N PHE A 278 -8.74 -4.05 5.49
CA PHE A 278 -10.08 -4.39 5.99
C PHE A 278 -10.19 -5.86 6.30
N ASN A 279 -10.93 -6.23 7.34
CA ASN A 279 -11.24 -7.61 7.63
C ASN A 279 -12.74 -7.84 7.80
N THR A 280 -13.22 -8.97 7.31
CA THR A 280 -14.59 -9.46 7.44
C THR A 280 -14.64 -10.76 8.26
N ALA A 281 -13.49 -11.34 8.58
CA ALA A 281 -13.33 -12.50 9.42
C ALA A 281 -12.45 -12.19 10.63
N ASP A 282 -12.57 -12.98 11.69
CA ASP A 282 -11.63 -12.96 12.80
C ASP A 282 -10.31 -13.60 12.38
N LEU A 283 -9.27 -12.78 12.28
CA LEU A 283 -7.94 -13.22 11.85
C LEU A 283 -7.23 -14.08 12.91
N THR A 284 -7.63 -13.96 14.18
CA THR A 284 -7.05 -14.76 15.27
C THR A 284 -7.55 -16.20 15.23
N ALA A 285 -8.71 -16.44 14.61
CA ALA A 285 -9.28 -17.76 14.42
C ALA A 285 -8.67 -18.52 13.24
N LEU A 286 -7.87 -17.88 12.38
CA LEU A 286 -7.18 -18.55 11.28
C LEU A 286 -6.14 -19.55 11.82
N SER A 287 -5.98 -20.67 11.12
CA SER A 287 -4.89 -21.59 11.40
C SER A 287 -3.51 -20.94 11.25
N GLU A 288 -2.47 -21.49 11.88
CA GLU A 288 -1.10 -21.00 11.70
C GLU A 288 -0.68 -21.03 10.23
N THR A 289 -1.18 -22.00 9.45
CA THR A 289 -0.94 -22.08 8.01
C THR A 289 -1.65 -20.93 7.29
N GLY A 290 -2.91 -20.61 7.64
CA GLY A 290 -3.65 -19.47 7.10
C GLY A 290 -3.00 -18.12 7.44
N GLN A 291 -2.52 -17.97 8.67
CA GLN A 291 -1.77 -16.79 9.10
C GLN A 291 -0.45 -16.67 8.31
N THR A 292 0.29 -17.77 8.14
CA THR A 292 1.55 -17.79 7.36
C THR A 292 1.32 -17.47 5.89
N LEU A 293 0.27 -18.02 5.28
CA LEU A 293 -0.12 -17.68 3.90
C LEU A 293 -0.47 -16.19 3.79
N THR A 294 -1.21 -15.66 4.76
CA THR A 294 -1.55 -14.23 4.83
C THR A 294 -0.30 -13.36 4.93
N ILE A 295 0.69 -13.73 5.75
CA ILE A 295 2.02 -13.06 5.82
C ILE A 295 2.68 -13.04 4.43
N GLY A 296 2.72 -14.19 3.74
CA GLY A 296 3.27 -14.28 2.38
C GLY A 296 2.57 -13.34 1.39
N LEU A 297 1.24 -13.24 1.46
CA LEU A 297 0.45 -12.33 0.63
C LEU A 297 0.71 -10.86 0.98
N MET A 298 0.83 -10.52 2.27
CA MET A 298 1.13 -9.16 2.74
C MET A 298 2.49 -8.66 2.26
N LEU A 299 3.49 -9.53 2.18
CA LEU A 299 4.81 -9.19 1.67
C LEU A 299 4.79 -8.89 0.16
N ILE A 300 3.81 -9.42 -0.60
CA ILE A 300 3.62 -9.12 -2.03
C ILE A 300 2.50 -8.07 -2.16
N GLY A 301 2.87 -6.80 -2.11
CA GLY A 301 1.94 -5.68 -2.16
C GLY A 301 1.28 -5.44 -3.52
N GLY A 302 0.93 -4.19 -3.80
CA GLY A 302 0.30 -3.81 -5.06
C GLY A 302 1.24 -3.65 -6.24
N SER A 303 0.72 -3.12 -7.34
CA SER A 303 1.47 -2.94 -8.58
C SER A 303 2.23 -1.61 -8.61
N PRO A 304 3.28 -1.46 -9.43
CA PRO A 304 3.95 -0.17 -9.60
C PRO A 304 2.99 0.92 -10.10
N GLY A 305 3.11 2.13 -9.55
CA GLY A 305 2.24 3.25 -9.91
C GLY A 305 0.78 3.01 -9.56
N SER A 306 0.50 2.47 -8.36
CA SER A 306 -0.82 2.27 -7.77
C SER A 306 -0.94 3.02 -6.44
N THR A 307 -2.11 2.99 -5.83
CA THR A 307 -2.36 3.49 -4.48
C THR A 307 -1.69 2.62 -3.41
N ALA A 308 -1.46 1.35 -3.70
CA ALA A 308 -0.90 0.35 -2.80
C ALA A 308 0.61 0.52 -2.54
N GLY A 309 1.05 0.16 -1.33
CA GLY A 309 2.47 0.14 -0.94
C GLY A 309 3.14 -1.23 -1.08
N GLY A 310 4.07 -1.54 -0.18
CA GLY A 310 4.75 -2.84 -0.10
C GLY A 310 5.66 -3.17 -1.28
N MET A 311 6.22 -4.38 -1.28
CA MET A 311 6.99 -4.91 -2.40
C MET A 311 6.07 -5.17 -3.60
N LYS A 312 6.44 -4.66 -4.78
CA LYS A 312 5.55 -4.66 -5.94
C LYS A 312 5.33 -6.06 -6.54
N THR A 313 4.12 -6.32 -7.04
CA THR A 313 3.77 -7.58 -7.74
C THR A 313 4.77 -7.92 -8.84
N THR A 314 5.25 -6.90 -9.56
CA THR A 314 6.26 -7.09 -10.62
C THR A 314 7.60 -7.56 -10.08
N THR A 315 8.00 -7.17 -8.86
CA THR A 315 9.22 -7.64 -8.20
C THR A 315 9.16 -9.15 -7.98
N ALA A 316 8.09 -9.64 -7.36
CA ALA A 316 7.87 -11.07 -7.16
C ALA A 316 7.80 -11.82 -8.50
N ALA A 317 7.08 -11.30 -9.49
CA ALA A 317 6.98 -11.91 -10.81
C ALA A 317 8.35 -12.03 -11.50
N VAL A 318 9.18 -10.98 -11.44
CA VAL A 318 10.53 -10.99 -12.03
C VAL A 318 11.41 -12.05 -11.38
N LEU A 319 11.41 -12.16 -10.04
CA LEU A 319 12.20 -13.16 -9.32
C LEU A 319 11.76 -14.59 -9.68
N ILE A 320 10.45 -14.84 -9.70
CA ILE A 320 9.91 -16.16 -10.09
C ILE A 320 10.27 -16.48 -11.54
N ALA A 321 10.16 -15.52 -12.47
CA ALA A 321 10.52 -15.74 -13.88
C ALA A 321 12.01 -16.05 -14.06
N CYS A 322 12.89 -15.40 -13.29
CA CYS A 322 14.31 -15.68 -13.29
C CYS A 322 14.62 -17.06 -12.72
N ALA A 323 14.00 -17.46 -11.61
CA ALA A 323 14.14 -18.80 -11.06
C ALA A 323 13.71 -19.88 -12.07
N ILE A 324 12.54 -19.70 -12.70
CA ILE A 324 12.07 -20.61 -13.76
C ILE A 324 13.04 -20.65 -14.96
N ALA A 325 13.65 -19.51 -15.33
CA ALA A 325 14.61 -19.48 -16.43
C ALA A 325 15.87 -20.31 -16.09
N ILE A 326 16.40 -20.20 -14.86
CA ILE A 326 17.54 -20.97 -14.37
C ILE A 326 17.20 -22.47 -14.39
N PHE A 327 16.04 -22.88 -13.82
CA PHE A 327 15.61 -24.29 -13.83
C PHE A 327 15.45 -24.84 -15.26
N ARG A 328 15.09 -23.98 -16.21
CA ARG A 328 14.98 -24.35 -17.63
C ARG A 328 16.28 -24.17 -18.42
N ARG A 329 17.41 -23.90 -17.75
CA ARG A 329 18.74 -23.64 -18.36
C ARG A 329 18.70 -22.54 -19.42
N ARG A 330 17.96 -21.46 -19.17
CA ARG A 330 17.87 -20.31 -20.05
C ARG A 330 18.69 -19.16 -19.47
N GLU A 331 19.37 -18.42 -20.32
CA GLU A 331 20.20 -17.28 -19.90
C GLU A 331 19.39 -16.15 -19.25
N ASN A 332 18.15 -15.93 -19.70
CA ASN A 332 17.37 -14.78 -19.29
C ASN A 332 15.93 -15.13 -18.93
N GLY A 333 15.38 -14.51 -17.88
CA GLY A 333 13.96 -14.48 -17.61
C GLY A 333 13.19 -13.76 -18.72
N ARG A 334 11.98 -14.24 -19.04
CA ARG A 334 11.15 -13.66 -20.09
C ARG A 334 9.68 -13.70 -19.74
N PHE A 335 8.94 -12.68 -20.18
CA PHE A 335 7.48 -12.61 -20.12
C PHE A 335 6.94 -12.33 -21.52
N PHE A 336 5.91 -13.07 -21.93
CA PHE A 336 5.17 -12.81 -23.19
C PHE A 336 6.08 -12.57 -24.41
N GLY A 337 7.14 -13.38 -24.54
CA GLY A 337 8.10 -13.29 -25.64
C GLY A 337 9.14 -12.17 -25.54
N ARG A 338 9.20 -11.41 -24.44
CA ARG A 338 10.18 -10.34 -24.22
C ARG A 338 11.14 -10.67 -23.08
N ARG A 339 12.41 -10.33 -23.22
CA ARG A 339 13.49 -10.51 -22.24
C ARG A 339 13.38 -9.47 -21.13
N ILE A 340 13.67 -9.88 -19.88
CA ILE A 340 13.84 -8.98 -18.74
C ILE A 340 15.29 -8.46 -18.74
N ALA A 341 15.47 -7.16 -18.50
CA ALA A 341 16.80 -6.56 -18.39
C ALA A 341 17.51 -6.99 -17.08
N ASP A 342 18.81 -7.20 -17.14
CA ASP A 342 19.62 -7.67 -16.00
C ASP A 342 19.57 -6.70 -14.81
N ASP A 343 19.57 -5.39 -15.08
CA ASP A 343 19.43 -4.36 -14.03
C ASP A 343 18.07 -4.46 -13.30
N THR A 344 17.01 -4.84 -14.03
CA THR A 344 15.69 -5.08 -13.40
C THR A 344 15.74 -6.26 -12.43
N VAL A 345 16.47 -7.32 -12.78
CA VAL A 345 16.65 -8.49 -11.91
C VAL A 345 17.44 -8.12 -10.65
N LYS A 346 18.56 -7.40 -10.81
CA LYS A 346 19.40 -6.93 -9.69
C LYS A 346 18.59 -6.04 -8.74
N ASN A 347 17.82 -5.09 -9.28
CA ASN A 347 16.95 -4.22 -8.50
C ASN A 347 15.87 -5.02 -7.77
N ALA A 348 15.23 -6.00 -8.43
CA ALA A 348 14.22 -6.85 -7.81
C ALA A 348 14.79 -7.67 -6.64
N LEU A 349 15.98 -8.24 -6.81
CA LEU A 349 16.68 -9.00 -5.76
C LEU A 349 17.05 -8.10 -4.57
N THR A 350 17.57 -6.90 -4.84
CA THR A 350 17.92 -5.93 -3.78
C THR A 350 16.71 -5.52 -2.95
N VAL A 351 15.60 -5.20 -3.63
CA VAL A 351 14.34 -4.87 -2.95
C VAL A 351 13.83 -6.04 -2.13
N PHE A 352 13.81 -7.25 -2.69
CA PHE A 352 13.37 -8.46 -2.00
C PHE A 352 14.18 -8.71 -0.72
N LEU A 353 15.52 -8.73 -0.82
CA LEU A 353 16.40 -8.93 0.32
C LEU A 353 16.20 -7.88 1.41
N MET A 354 16.07 -6.61 1.02
CA MET A 354 15.79 -5.53 1.96
C MET A 354 14.45 -5.74 2.70
N TYR A 355 13.37 -6.05 1.97
CA TYR A 355 12.06 -6.27 2.59
C TYR A 355 12.06 -7.46 3.54
N ILE A 356 12.64 -8.60 3.13
CA ILE A 356 12.72 -9.80 3.96
C ILE A 356 13.58 -9.55 5.21
N SER A 357 14.73 -8.88 5.07
CA SER A 357 15.59 -8.55 6.21
C SER A 357 14.89 -7.66 7.23
N LEU A 358 14.23 -6.58 6.77
CA LEU A 358 13.51 -5.67 7.66
C LEU A 358 12.31 -6.32 8.33
N PHE A 359 11.56 -7.14 7.59
CA PHE A 359 10.44 -7.93 8.09
C PHE A 359 10.87 -8.88 9.21
N LEU A 360 11.92 -9.70 8.99
CA LEU A 360 12.41 -10.66 9.97
C LEU A 360 13.03 -9.96 11.18
N LEU A 361 13.91 -8.99 10.97
CA LEU A 361 14.56 -8.25 12.07
C LEU A 361 13.54 -7.51 12.93
N GLY A 362 12.57 -6.83 12.30
CA GLY A 362 11.50 -6.16 13.01
C GLY A 362 10.68 -7.11 13.87
N GLY A 363 10.25 -8.26 13.31
CA GLY A 363 9.48 -9.27 14.03
C GLY A 363 10.25 -9.89 15.20
N MET A 364 11.52 -10.18 15.02
CA MET A 364 12.38 -10.73 16.09
C MET A 364 12.57 -9.72 17.25
N ILE A 365 12.78 -8.44 16.93
CA ILE A 365 12.94 -7.40 17.96
C ILE A 365 11.63 -7.21 18.72
N ILE A 366 10.48 -7.10 18.01
CA ILE A 366 9.17 -6.94 18.64
C ILE A 366 8.85 -8.16 19.52
N SER A 367 9.07 -9.38 19.03
CA SER A 367 8.85 -10.60 19.81
C SER A 367 9.66 -10.60 21.12
N ARG A 368 10.90 -10.12 21.07
CA ARG A 368 11.76 -10.04 22.26
C ARG A 368 11.33 -8.94 23.24
N VAL A 369 10.92 -7.79 22.73
CA VAL A 369 10.48 -6.63 23.54
C VAL A 369 9.13 -6.90 24.21
N GLU A 370 8.19 -7.48 23.47
CA GLU A 370 6.81 -7.72 23.93
C GLU A 370 6.64 -9.08 24.64
N ASN A 371 7.62 -10.00 24.54
CA ASN A 371 7.51 -11.40 24.98
C ASN A 371 6.30 -12.14 24.36
N LEU A 372 6.01 -11.85 23.08
CA LEU A 372 4.91 -12.46 22.31
C LEU A 372 5.41 -13.53 21.34
N PRO A 373 4.56 -14.47 20.90
CA PRO A 373 4.90 -15.48 19.90
C PRO A 373 5.44 -14.83 18.62
N ILE A 374 6.49 -15.42 18.05
CA ILE A 374 7.17 -14.87 16.86
C ILE A 374 6.23 -14.76 15.65
N LEU A 375 5.31 -15.72 15.44
CA LEU A 375 4.36 -15.68 14.32
C LEU A 375 3.46 -14.45 14.40
N THR A 376 2.94 -14.12 15.59
CA THR A 376 2.13 -12.93 15.83
C THR A 376 2.90 -11.64 15.51
N CYS A 377 4.16 -11.55 15.95
CA CYS A 377 5.01 -10.39 15.70
C CYS A 377 5.41 -10.27 14.22
N LEU A 378 5.64 -11.40 13.53
CA LEU A 378 5.89 -11.44 12.10
C LEU A 378 4.63 -11.02 11.32
N PHE A 379 3.43 -11.36 11.78
CA PHE A 379 2.19 -10.89 11.16
C PHE A 379 2.09 -9.36 11.18
N GLU A 380 2.37 -8.72 12.32
CA GLU A 380 2.38 -7.26 12.46
C GLU A 380 3.45 -6.59 11.60
N THR A 381 4.68 -7.13 11.58
CA THR A 381 5.76 -6.55 10.78
C THR A 381 5.56 -6.75 9.28
N ALA A 382 4.97 -7.88 8.85
CA ALA A 382 4.56 -8.08 7.46
C ALA A 382 3.48 -7.07 7.05
N SER A 383 2.50 -6.87 7.92
CA SER A 383 1.44 -5.87 7.74
C SER A 383 2.01 -4.45 7.65
N ALA A 384 2.94 -4.07 8.53
CA ALA A 384 3.56 -2.75 8.54
C ALA A 384 4.40 -2.50 7.28
N ILE A 385 5.36 -3.39 6.96
CA ILE A 385 6.26 -3.20 5.80
C ILE A 385 5.54 -3.40 4.46
N GLY A 386 4.52 -4.29 4.46
CA GLY A 386 3.60 -4.45 3.32
C GLY A 386 2.63 -3.29 3.16
N THR A 387 2.51 -2.40 4.16
CA THR A 387 1.49 -1.35 4.28
C THR A 387 0.08 -1.92 4.09
N VAL A 388 -0.28 -2.93 4.89
CA VAL A 388 -1.51 -3.71 4.71
C VAL A 388 -2.59 -3.30 5.71
N GLY A 389 -2.26 -3.24 7.01
CA GLY A 389 -3.20 -2.87 8.06
C GLY A 389 -3.89 -4.02 8.80
N LEU A 390 -3.71 -5.25 8.36
CA LEU A 390 -4.21 -6.42 9.08
C LEU A 390 -3.41 -6.62 10.38
N THR A 391 -4.09 -7.00 11.45
CA THR A 391 -3.50 -7.23 12.77
C THR A 391 -4.13 -8.45 13.44
N LEU A 392 -3.36 -9.13 14.28
CA LEU A 392 -3.89 -10.12 15.22
C LEU A 392 -4.29 -9.48 16.56
N GLY A 393 -4.53 -8.16 16.58
CA GLY A 393 -5.05 -7.43 17.73
C GLY A 393 -4.02 -6.91 18.72
N ILE A 394 -2.71 -7.11 18.47
CA ILE A 394 -1.67 -6.70 19.42
C ILE A 394 -1.27 -5.22 19.31
N THR A 395 -1.52 -4.56 18.17
CA THR A 395 -1.03 -3.21 17.85
C THR A 395 -1.35 -2.15 18.92
N PRO A 396 -2.57 -2.08 19.49
CA PRO A 396 -2.90 -1.07 20.51
C PRO A 396 -2.07 -1.21 21.80
N GLY A 397 -1.78 -2.45 22.20
CA GLY A 397 -1.07 -2.80 23.44
C GLY A 397 0.45 -2.72 23.38
N LEU A 398 1.05 -2.49 22.21
CA LEU A 398 2.51 -2.51 22.03
C LEU A 398 3.23 -1.38 22.79
N HIS A 399 4.43 -1.65 23.27
CA HIS A 399 5.33 -0.66 23.84
C HIS A 399 5.80 0.36 22.80
N LEU A 400 6.29 1.51 23.27
CA LEU A 400 6.74 2.59 22.39
C LEU A 400 7.80 2.14 21.37
N ILE A 401 8.74 1.29 21.79
CA ILE A 401 9.82 0.79 20.91
C ILE A 401 9.23 0.01 19.74
N SER A 402 8.29 -0.90 20.01
CA SER A 402 7.61 -1.69 18.98
C SER A 402 6.77 -0.81 18.05
N LYS A 403 6.07 0.20 18.58
CA LYS A 403 5.35 1.19 17.78
C LYS A 403 6.28 1.98 16.85
N LEU A 404 7.48 2.39 17.32
CA LEU A 404 8.47 3.10 16.50
C LEU A 404 9.05 2.21 15.39
N ILE A 405 9.25 0.92 15.66
CA ILE A 405 9.64 -0.05 14.62
C ILE A 405 8.56 -0.15 13.55
N LEU A 406 7.29 -0.31 13.93
CA LEU A 406 6.17 -0.37 12.97
C LEU A 406 6.03 0.93 12.18
N ILE A 407 6.16 2.11 12.80
CA ILE A 407 6.19 3.43 12.13
C ILE A 407 7.28 3.45 11.05
N SER A 408 8.48 3.00 11.40
CA SER A 408 9.60 2.95 10.47
C SER A 408 9.34 2.00 9.30
N LEU A 409 8.78 0.80 9.57
CA LEU A 409 8.44 -0.18 8.55
C LEU A 409 7.33 0.32 7.61
N MET A 410 6.27 0.95 8.14
CA MET A 410 5.20 1.57 7.34
C MET A 410 5.76 2.64 6.40
N PHE A 411 6.63 3.52 6.91
CA PHE A 411 7.26 4.58 6.14
C PHE A 411 8.14 4.02 5.01
N LEU A 412 8.97 3.01 5.30
CA LEU A 412 9.83 2.33 4.33
C LEU A 412 9.01 1.58 3.27
N GLY A 413 7.97 0.89 3.69
CA GLY A 413 7.04 0.17 2.82
C GLY A 413 6.33 1.08 1.83
N ARG A 414 5.97 2.31 2.26
CA ARG A 414 5.26 3.28 1.41
C ARG A 414 6.16 3.96 0.39
N ILE A 415 7.31 4.46 0.81
CA ILE A 415 8.24 5.19 -0.09
C ILE A 415 8.79 4.26 -1.17
N GLY A 416 8.95 2.98 -0.85
CA GLY A 416 9.54 1.98 -1.73
C GLY A 416 11.06 1.89 -1.61
N GLY A 417 11.56 0.66 -1.63
CA GLY A 417 12.96 0.35 -1.32
C GLY A 417 13.97 1.06 -2.21
N LEU A 418 13.75 1.10 -3.51
CA LEU A 418 14.68 1.75 -4.45
C LEU A 418 14.74 3.27 -4.23
N THR A 419 13.60 3.91 -3.96
CA THR A 419 13.55 5.35 -3.68
C THR A 419 14.35 5.70 -2.44
N LEU A 420 14.26 4.87 -1.39
CA LEU A 420 15.03 5.04 -0.17
C LEU A 420 16.54 4.89 -0.43
N ILE A 421 16.94 3.81 -1.14
CA ILE A 421 18.35 3.55 -1.48
C ILE A 421 18.93 4.74 -2.26
N PHE A 422 18.22 5.23 -3.28
CA PHE A 422 18.66 6.38 -4.08
C PHE A 422 18.62 7.73 -3.33
N ALA A 423 17.81 7.85 -2.28
CA ALA A 423 17.79 9.05 -1.45
C ALA A 423 18.97 9.10 -0.48
N THR A 424 19.40 7.95 0.05
CA THR A 424 20.46 7.82 1.07
C THR A 424 21.85 7.68 0.45
N LEU A 425 21.99 6.87 -0.60
CA LEU A 425 23.26 6.66 -1.27
C LEU A 425 23.52 7.77 -2.30
N SER A 426 24.65 8.45 -2.18
CA SER A 426 25.13 9.33 -3.25
C SER A 426 25.46 8.52 -4.48
N ALA A 427 25.06 8.99 -5.67
CA ALA A 427 25.48 8.37 -6.92
C ALA A 427 27.02 8.30 -6.95
N ASN A 428 27.56 7.11 -6.84
CA ASN A 428 28.98 6.89 -7.06
C ASN A 428 29.30 7.36 -8.48
N LYS A 429 30.35 8.18 -8.63
CA LYS A 429 30.91 8.51 -9.94
C LYS A 429 31.19 7.20 -10.65
N ASN A 430 30.64 7.01 -11.86
CA ASN A 430 30.96 5.89 -12.71
C ASN A 430 32.47 5.75 -12.79
N THR A 431 33.03 4.76 -12.13
CA THR A 431 34.42 4.38 -12.35
C THR A 431 34.52 3.81 -13.76
N LEU A 432 35.30 4.44 -14.61
CA LEU A 432 35.49 4.02 -15.99
C LEU A 432 36.17 2.66 -16.12
N SER A 433 36.77 2.15 -15.02
CA SER A 433 37.39 0.84 -14.93
C SER A 433 36.53 -0.16 -14.18
N LYS A 434 36.39 -1.37 -14.71
CA LYS A 434 35.80 -2.52 -14.01
C LYS A 434 36.88 -3.27 -13.26
N LEU A 435 36.55 -3.75 -12.05
CA LEU A 435 37.43 -4.66 -11.32
C LEU A 435 37.59 -6.00 -12.09
N PRO A 436 38.72 -6.72 -11.93
CA PRO A 436 38.90 -8.06 -12.48
C PRO A 436 37.76 -9.00 -12.11
N LEU A 437 37.36 -9.86 -13.03
CA LEU A 437 36.28 -10.82 -12.82
C LEU A 437 36.86 -12.09 -12.18
N GLU A 438 36.33 -12.47 -11.03
CA GLU A 438 36.60 -13.74 -10.36
C GLU A 438 35.29 -14.50 -10.15
N LYS A 439 35.32 -15.81 -10.33
CA LYS A 439 34.13 -16.66 -10.19
C LYS A 439 34.01 -17.16 -8.76
N ILE A 440 32.82 -16.96 -8.16
CA ILE A 440 32.44 -17.56 -6.89
C ILE A 440 31.42 -18.65 -7.17
N THR A 441 31.60 -19.83 -6.59
CA THR A 441 30.67 -20.95 -6.72
C THR A 441 29.44 -20.66 -5.85
N VAL A 442 28.27 -20.74 -6.44
CA VAL A 442 26.98 -20.67 -5.76
C VAL A 442 26.35 -22.04 -5.88
N GLY A 443 25.94 -22.64 -4.74
CA GLY A 443 25.55 -24.04 -4.51
C GLY A 443 24.61 -24.70 -5.52
#